data_6d6582e4d72416a4c9becbecce3fcf7e
#
_entry.id   6d6582e4d72416a4c9becbecce3fcf7e
#
_cell.length_a   1.000
_cell.length_b   1.000
_cell.length_c   1.000
_cell.angle_alpha   90.00
_cell.angle_beta   90.00
_cell.angle_gamma   90.00
#
_symmetry.space_group_name_H-M   'P 1'
#
loop_
_entity.id
_entity.type
_entity.pdbx_description
1 polymer ?
#
loop_
_entity_poly.entity_id
_entity_poly.type
_entity_poly.pdbx_seq_one_letter_code
_entity_poly.pdbx_strand_id
1 'polypeptide(L)' 'MSVALNTKHLSSFISEEEYAAIYPQVEAAHNQLEAKSGPGNDFLGWMYLPRDYDKEEFARIKEAAAKIREDSDVLV' A
#
# COMPACT_ATOMS: atom_id res chain seq x y z
N MET A 1 11.70 5.08 -2.64
CA MET A 1 11.48 3.63 -2.89
C MET A 1 10.40 3.51 -3.97
N SER A 2 10.63 2.74 -4.98
CA SER A 2 9.66 2.48 -6.05
C SER A 2 9.36 0.99 -6.15
N VAL A 3 8.14 0.66 -6.51
CA VAL A 3 7.69 -0.71 -6.78
C VAL A 3 7.48 -0.83 -8.28
N ALA A 4 7.99 -1.91 -8.87
CA ALA A 4 7.83 -2.20 -10.29
C ALA A 4 7.40 -3.65 -10.50
N LEU A 5 6.56 -3.86 -11.50
CA LEU A 5 6.15 -5.19 -11.92
C LEU A 5 7.21 -5.78 -12.86
N ASN A 6 7.75 -6.94 -12.51
CA ASN A 6 8.68 -7.66 -13.37
C ASN A 6 7.95 -8.77 -14.14
N THR A 7 7.78 -8.57 -15.43
CA THR A 7 7.07 -9.51 -16.33
C THR A 7 8.00 -10.40 -17.15
N LYS A 8 9.31 -10.41 -16.85
CA LYS A 8 10.33 -11.11 -17.63
C LYS A 8 10.00 -12.58 -17.92
N HIS A 9 9.36 -13.26 -16.98
CA HIS A 9 9.05 -14.68 -17.11
C HIS A 9 7.66 -14.97 -17.70
N LEU A 10 6.90 -13.94 -18.09
CA LEU A 10 5.57 -14.11 -18.70
C LEU A 10 5.62 -14.26 -20.22
N SER A 11 6.70 -13.84 -20.88
CA SER A 11 6.81 -13.75 -22.33
C SER A 11 6.64 -15.10 -23.07
N SER A 12 6.90 -16.22 -22.40
CA SER A 12 6.69 -17.56 -22.97
C SER A 12 5.26 -18.08 -22.82
N PHE A 13 4.42 -17.42 -22.02
CA PHE A 13 3.05 -17.84 -21.71
C PHE A 13 2.00 -16.88 -22.24
N ILE A 14 2.33 -15.61 -22.33
CA ILE A 14 1.41 -14.52 -22.70
C ILE A 14 2.10 -13.67 -23.74
N SER A 15 1.41 -13.42 -24.87
CA SER A 15 1.90 -12.50 -25.90
C SER A 15 1.75 -11.04 -25.48
N GLU A 16 2.49 -10.15 -26.11
CA GLU A 16 2.35 -8.70 -25.87
C GLU A 16 0.96 -8.19 -26.25
N GLU A 17 0.33 -8.81 -27.24
CA GLU A 17 -1.01 -8.47 -27.67
C GLU A 17 -2.06 -8.84 -26.61
N GLU A 18 -1.96 -10.02 -26.02
CA GLU A 18 -2.81 -10.46 -24.92
C GLU A 18 -2.63 -9.59 -23.68
N TYR A 19 -1.39 -9.23 -23.38
CA TYR A 19 -1.06 -8.34 -22.27
C TYR A 19 -1.66 -6.93 -22.50
N ALA A 20 -1.53 -6.39 -23.70
CA ALA A 20 -2.10 -5.09 -24.06
C ALA A 20 -3.65 -5.12 -24.06
N ALA A 21 -4.27 -6.23 -24.42
CA ALA A 21 -5.72 -6.37 -24.46
C ALA A 21 -6.38 -6.28 -23.07
N ILE A 22 -5.68 -6.68 -22.00
CA ILE A 22 -6.20 -6.60 -20.64
C ILE A 22 -6.01 -5.22 -20.00
N TYR A 23 -5.13 -4.39 -20.55
CA TYR A 23 -4.78 -3.09 -19.96
C TYR A 23 -5.99 -2.17 -19.69
N PRO A 24 -6.98 -2.04 -20.59
CA PRO A 24 -8.18 -1.22 -20.31
C PRO A 24 -8.96 -1.69 -19.08
N GLN A 25 -8.97 -3.00 -18.81
CA GLN A 25 -9.64 -3.55 -17.62
C GLN A 25 -8.83 -3.20 -16.34
N VAL A 26 -7.51 -3.25 -16.41
CA VAL A 26 -6.62 -2.85 -15.31
C VAL A 26 -6.79 -1.36 -15.00
N GLU A 27 -6.84 -0.52 -16.03
CA GLU A 27 -7.07 0.92 -15.87
C GLU A 27 -8.43 1.21 -15.24
N ALA A 28 -9.50 0.54 -15.68
CA ALA A 28 -10.81 0.68 -15.10
C ALA A 28 -10.86 0.25 -13.63
N ALA A 29 -10.20 -0.86 -13.28
CA ALA A 29 -10.09 -1.34 -11.91
C ALA A 29 -9.29 -0.36 -11.03
N HIS A 30 -8.20 0.20 -11.55
CA HIS A 30 -7.42 1.22 -10.86
C HIS A 30 -8.25 2.48 -10.56
N ASN A 31 -8.96 2.98 -11.56
CA ASN A 31 -9.83 4.15 -11.40
C ASN A 31 -10.95 3.90 -10.39
N GLN A 32 -11.50 2.69 -10.37
CA GLN A 32 -12.53 2.28 -9.41
C GLN A 32 -11.97 2.24 -7.98
N LEU A 33 -10.75 1.77 -7.81
CA LEU A 33 -10.06 1.74 -6.52
C LEU A 33 -9.79 3.16 -6.02
N GLU A 34 -9.24 4.04 -6.86
CA GLU A 34 -8.96 5.45 -6.52
C GLU A 34 -10.24 6.21 -6.17
N ALA A 35 -11.31 6.00 -6.92
CA ALA A 35 -12.62 6.61 -6.66
C ALA A 35 -13.36 6.02 -5.46
N LYS A 36 -12.86 4.90 -4.90
CA LYS A 36 -13.50 4.16 -3.81
C LYS A 36 -14.96 3.81 -4.11
N SER A 37 -15.25 3.41 -5.35
CA SER A 37 -16.61 3.19 -5.86
C SER A 37 -16.97 1.71 -6.07
N GLY A 38 -16.01 0.81 -5.90
CA GLY A 38 -16.21 -0.63 -6.08
C GLY A 38 -16.67 -1.37 -4.84
N PRO A 39 -16.97 -2.67 -4.98
CA PRO A 39 -17.26 -3.55 -3.85
C PRO A 39 -16.10 -3.54 -2.85
N GLY A 40 -16.42 -3.44 -1.56
CA GLY A 40 -15.40 -3.38 -0.50
C GLY A 40 -14.80 -1.99 -0.27
N ASN A 41 -15.41 -0.95 -0.82
CA ASN A 41 -14.96 0.45 -0.67
C ASN A 41 -14.86 0.92 0.79
N ASP A 42 -15.60 0.30 1.72
CA ASP A 42 -15.53 0.60 3.16
C ASP A 42 -14.20 0.16 3.81
N PHE A 43 -13.44 -0.70 3.14
CA PHE A 43 -12.21 -1.30 3.66
C PHE A 43 -10.94 -0.76 3.01
N LEU A 44 -10.95 0.47 2.50
CA LEU A 44 -9.82 1.10 1.78
C LEU A 44 -9.00 2.08 2.64
N GLY A 45 -9.11 2.05 3.97
CA GLY A 45 -8.34 2.91 4.87
C GLY A 45 -6.82 2.73 4.76
N TRP A 46 -6.37 1.57 4.28
CA TRP A 46 -4.96 1.24 4.10
C TRP A 46 -4.29 1.94 2.90
N MET A 47 -5.07 2.37 1.89
CA MET A 47 -4.55 2.88 0.60
C MET A 47 -3.56 4.03 0.76
N TYR A 48 -3.91 4.99 1.58
CA TYR A 48 -3.12 6.20 1.80
C TYR A 48 -2.56 6.30 3.23
N LEU A 49 -2.68 5.23 4.01
CA LEU A 49 -2.21 5.20 5.39
C LEU A 49 -0.74 5.62 5.55
N PRO A 50 0.20 5.22 4.68
CA PRO A 50 1.59 5.67 4.78
C PRO A 50 1.78 7.18 4.68
N ARG A 51 0.85 7.88 4.04
CA ARG A 51 0.84 9.33 3.90
C ARG A 51 -0.03 10.01 4.96
N ASP A 52 -1.21 9.45 5.19
CA ASP A 52 -2.31 10.09 5.91
C ASP A 52 -2.51 9.54 7.34
N TYR A 53 -1.50 8.80 7.89
CA TYR A 53 -1.55 8.33 9.27
C TYR A 53 -1.57 9.49 10.27
N ASP A 54 -2.10 9.25 11.46
CA ASP A 54 -2.12 10.22 12.55
C ASP A 54 -0.69 10.50 13.05
N LYS A 55 -0.15 11.62 12.64
CA LYS A 55 1.24 12.03 12.95
C LYS A 55 1.40 12.46 14.39
N GLU A 56 0.35 12.98 15.01
CA GLU A 56 0.36 13.39 16.43
C GLU A 56 0.38 12.15 17.32
N GLU A 57 -0.46 11.15 17.01
CA GLU A 57 -0.44 9.89 17.73
C GLU A 57 0.92 9.18 17.57
N PHE A 58 1.45 9.14 16.37
CA PHE A 58 2.77 8.57 16.12
C PHE A 58 3.87 9.27 16.92
N ALA A 59 3.83 10.61 17.02
CA ALA A 59 4.77 11.36 17.83
C ALA A 59 4.65 11.00 19.31
N ARG A 60 3.44 10.86 19.85
CA ARG A 60 3.21 10.40 21.24
C ARG A 60 3.74 8.99 21.49
N ILE A 61 3.55 8.08 20.53
CA ILE A 61 4.11 6.72 20.61
C ILE A 61 5.63 6.76 20.67
N LYS A 62 6.27 7.57 19.85
CA LYS A 62 7.73 7.74 19.87
C LYS A 62 8.25 8.33 21.18
N GLU A 63 7.54 9.30 21.74
CA GLU A 63 7.88 9.90 23.04
C GLU A 63 7.78 8.87 24.16
N ALA A 64 6.70 8.12 24.22
CA ALA A 64 6.54 7.03 25.19
C ALA A 64 7.64 5.97 25.06
N ALA A 65 7.97 5.57 23.83
CA ALA A 65 9.05 4.63 23.57
C ALA A 65 10.42 5.17 24.00
N ALA A 66 10.69 6.45 23.78
CA ALA A 66 11.93 7.10 24.21
C ALA A 66 12.05 7.09 25.74
N LYS A 67 10.97 7.42 26.45
CA LYS A 67 10.92 7.38 27.90
C LYS A 67 11.19 5.98 28.46
N ILE A 68 10.55 4.97 27.89
CA ILE A 68 10.76 3.57 28.30
C ILE A 68 12.21 3.15 28.09
N ARG A 69 12.85 3.54 26.99
CA ARG A 69 14.25 3.25 26.73
C ARG A 69 15.20 3.93 27.73
N GLU A 70 14.84 5.13 28.19
CA GLU A 70 15.62 5.87 29.17
C GLU A 70 15.49 5.28 30.59
N ASP A 71 14.27 4.87 30.96
CA ASP A 71 13.93 4.43 32.31
C ASP A 71 14.14 2.91 32.55
N SER A 72 14.36 2.12 31.49
CA SER A 72 14.33 0.65 31.57
C SER A 72 15.42 -0.01 30.75
N ASP A 73 16.07 -1.03 31.33
CA ASP A 73 17.03 -1.88 30.62
C ASP A 73 16.36 -2.99 29.81
N VAL A 74 15.20 -3.45 30.28
CA VAL A 74 14.44 -4.53 29.66
C VAL A 74 12.94 -4.22 29.70
N LEU A 75 12.27 -4.44 28.58
CA LEU A 75 10.81 -4.43 28.47
C LEU A 75 10.29 -5.87 28.45
N VAL A 76 9.41 -6.22 29.37
CA VAL A 76 8.78 -7.54 29.47
C VAL A 76 7.31 -7.47 29.13
#